data_45f019dcc9bc8c862f8a98d762967374
#
_entry.id   45f019dcc9bc8c862f8a98d762967374
#
_cell.length_a   1.000
_cell.length_b   1.000
_cell.length_c   1.000
_cell.angle_alpha   90.00
_cell.angle_beta   90.00
_cell.angle_gamma   90.00
#
_symmetry.space_group_name_H-M   'P 1'
#
loop_
_entity.id
_entity.type
_entity.pdbx_description
1 polymer ?
#
loop_
_entity_poly.entity_id
_entity_poly.type
_entity_poly.pdbx_seq_one_letter_code
_entity_poly.pdbx_strand_id
1 'polypeptide(L)'
;GGIGGGSGVTSQTEEWSFPSTPAVQEGQLWIKTATGTSSVMKGHQAAGTGAWATGGALPAAVRSGSGTGTQTTAYSFMVRGASSYPTATQNYNGTAWSTDPASINTGRAYAGSAGTPTAALGFGGQAPTRDNNESYDGSSWSEQAEINTARHNIVGMGTQTAALGAGGEAPPITGDT
;
A
#
# COMPACT_ATOMS: atom_id res chain seq x y z
N GLY A 1 38.88 5.10 -6.15
CA GLY A 1 39.18 5.59 -4.85
C GLY A 1 39.86 4.51 -4.02
N GLY A 2 41.12 4.75 -3.65
CA GLY A 2 41.93 3.80 -2.91
C GLY A 2 41.49 3.69 -1.44
N ILE A 3 41.56 2.47 -0.93
CA ILE A 3 41.49 2.19 0.50
C ILE A 3 42.86 2.53 1.07
N GLY A 4 43.01 3.66 1.71
CA GLY A 4 44.22 4.01 2.43
C GLY A 4 44.31 3.23 3.73
N GLY A 5 45.13 2.18 3.77
CA GLY A 5 45.50 1.49 4.99
C GLY A 5 46.70 2.20 5.64
N GLY A 6 46.46 3.00 6.65
CA GLY A 6 47.50 3.53 7.50
C GLY A 6 47.70 2.64 8.72
N SER A 7 48.88 2.11 8.90
CA SER A 7 49.28 1.39 10.13
C SER A 7 49.69 2.39 11.19
N GLY A 8 48.74 2.75 12.03
CA GLY A 8 48.98 3.64 13.19
C GLY A 8 47.63 4.00 13.83
N VAL A 9 47.51 3.75 15.14
CA VAL A 9 46.36 4.18 15.92
C VAL A 9 46.44 5.71 16.05
N THR A 10 45.73 6.44 15.19
CA THR A 10 45.59 7.89 15.30
C THR A 10 44.20 8.20 15.85
N SER A 11 44.14 9.17 16.76
CA SER A 11 42.88 9.73 17.28
C SER A 11 42.19 10.67 16.31
N GLN A 12 42.49 10.57 15.02
CA GLN A 12 41.90 11.42 13.99
C GLN A 12 40.56 10.84 13.53
N THR A 13 39.55 11.66 13.61
CA THR A 13 38.24 11.39 12.99
C THR A 13 38.37 11.67 11.50
N GLU A 14 38.40 10.65 10.67
CA GLU A 14 38.31 10.86 9.22
C GLU A 14 36.84 11.01 8.85
N GLU A 15 36.43 12.22 8.49
CA GLU A 15 35.17 12.47 7.81
C GLU A 15 35.30 12.04 6.34
N TRP A 16 34.52 11.03 5.97
CA TRP A 16 34.41 10.66 4.58
C TRP A 16 33.31 11.51 3.92
N SER A 17 33.74 12.48 3.11
CA SER A 17 32.84 13.24 2.25
C SER A 17 32.90 12.68 0.85
N PHE A 18 31.74 12.48 0.22
CA PHE A 18 31.70 12.15 -1.20
C PHE A 18 32.30 13.30 -2.00
N PRO A 19 33.29 13.04 -2.87
CA PRO A 19 33.64 14.02 -3.88
C PRO A 19 32.39 14.28 -4.74
N SER A 20 32.23 15.50 -5.18
CA SER A 20 31.10 15.94 -6.00
C SER A 20 30.96 15.16 -7.33
N THR A 21 31.92 14.32 -7.66
CA THR A 21 31.96 13.37 -8.78
C THR A 21 32.97 12.26 -8.49
N PRO A 22 32.66 11.00 -8.73
CA PRO A 22 31.52 10.50 -9.49
C PRO A 22 30.26 10.41 -8.64
N ALA A 23 29.09 10.47 -9.32
CA ALA A 23 27.81 10.23 -8.68
C ALA A 23 27.82 8.87 -7.97
N VAL A 24 27.24 8.81 -6.78
CA VAL A 24 27.07 7.56 -6.05
C VAL A 24 26.27 6.60 -6.91
N GLN A 25 26.84 5.43 -7.21
CA GLN A 25 26.17 4.42 -8.01
C GLN A 25 25.36 3.49 -7.11
N GLU A 26 24.21 3.10 -7.60
CA GLU A 26 23.36 2.12 -6.93
C GLU A 26 24.12 0.80 -6.75
N GLY A 27 24.01 0.20 -5.56
CA GLY A 27 24.69 -1.05 -5.23
C GLY A 27 26.10 -0.91 -4.62
N GLN A 28 26.61 0.31 -4.41
CA GLN A 28 27.86 0.49 -3.69
C GLN A 28 27.69 0.14 -2.20
N LEU A 29 28.58 -0.71 -1.70
CA LEU A 29 28.67 -1.09 -0.29
C LEU A 29 29.93 -0.46 0.33
N TRP A 30 29.79 0.09 1.52
CA TRP A 30 30.93 0.57 2.31
C TRP A 30 30.96 -0.12 3.66
N ILE A 31 32.17 -0.43 4.10
CA ILE A 31 32.39 -0.91 5.45
C ILE A 31 33.09 0.24 6.20
N LYS A 32 32.39 0.81 7.18
CA LYS A 32 33.01 1.72 8.13
C LYS A 32 33.62 0.89 9.23
N THR A 33 34.94 0.76 9.21
CA THR A 33 35.70 0.21 10.35
C THR A 33 35.84 1.30 11.40
N ALA A 34 35.08 1.20 12.48
CA ALA A 34 35.31 2.03 13.65
C ALA A 34 36.43 1.41 14.49
N THR A 35 37.27 2.23 15.08
CA THR A 35 38.22 1.83 16.14
C THR A 35 37.39 1.42 17.37
N GLY A 36 37.03 0.13 17.44
CA GLY A 36 36.14 -0.44 18.44
C GLY A 36 35.33 -1.56 17.82
N THR A 37 34.75 -2.41 18.59
CA THR A 37 34.24 -3.73 18.28
C THR A 37 33.05 -3.83 17.31
N SER A 38 32.73 -2.83 16.52
CA SER A 38 31.57 -2.89 15.60
C SER A 38 31.89 -2.28 14.23
N SER A 39 31.99 -3.14 13.22
CA SER A 39 31.98 -2.72 11.82
C SER A 39 30.52 -2.61 11.35
N VAL A 40 30.13 -1.46 10.83
CA VAL A 40 28.78 -1.25 10.28
C VAL A 40 28.87 -1.27 8.77
N MET A 41 28.18 -2.19 8.13
CA MET A 41 28.00 -2.20 6.71
C MET A 41 26.89 -1.23 6.34
N LYS A 42 27.20 -0.27 5.47
CA LYS A 42 26.22 0.70 4.94
C LYS A 42 26.12 0.51 3.44
N GLY A 43 24.92 0.26 2.94
CA GLY A 43 24.59 0.32 1.53
C GLY A 43 23.95 1.65 1.21
N HIS A 44 24.25 2.20 0.06
CA HIS A 44 23.51 3.34 -0.49
C HIS A 44 22.65 2.85 -1.65
N GLN A 45 21.37 3.10 -1.53
CA GLN A 45 20.46 3.04 -2.65
C GLN A 45 20.19 4.49 -3.08
N ALA A 46 20.44 4.80 -4.31
CA ALA A 46 20.04 6.09 -4.86
C ALA A 46 18.52 6.18 -4.74
N ALA A 47 18.03 7.12 -3.94
CA ALA A 47 16.62 7.47 -3.99
C ALA A 47 16.38 8.07 -5.38
N GLY A 48 15.76 7.32 -6.26
CA GLY A 48 15.30 7.84 -7.54
C GLY A 48 14.41 9.05 -7.28
N THR A 49 14.52 10.08 -8.10
CA THR A 49 13.54 11.16 -8.10
C THR A 49 12.20 10.54 -8.47
N GLY A 50 11.28 10.45 -7.50
CA GLY A 50 9.96 9.92 -7.75
C GLY A 50 9.29 10.70 -8.89
N ALA A 51 8.80 10.01 -9.89
CA ALA A 51 8.05 10.59 -10.99
C ALA A 51 6.77 9.79 -11.20
N TRP A 52 5.67 10.51 -11.48
CA TRP A 52 4.42 9.87 -11.90
C TRP A 52 4.47 9.62 -13.41
N ALA A 53 4.13 8.43 -13.83
CA ALA A 53 3.94 8.08 -15.23
C ALA A 53 2.50 7.59 -15.42
N THR A 54 1.97 7.76 -16.64
CA THR A 54 0.65 7.23 -16.99
C THR A 54 0.73 5.70 -17.04
N GLY A 55 -0.07 5.04 -16.23
CA GLY A 55 -0.23 3.58 -16.26
C GLY A 55 -1.34 3.12 -17.20
N GLY A 56 -1.59 1.81 -17.24
CA GLY A 56 -2.70 1.23 -17.98
C GLY A 56 -4.06 1.73 -17.46
N ALA A 57 -5.01 1.90 -18.37
CA ALA A 57 -6.37 2.31 -18.02
C ALA A 57 -7.13 1.18 -17.32
N LEU A 58 -7.99 1.53 -16.37
CA LEU A 58 -8.98 0.59 -15.81
C LEU A 58 -9.99 0.19 -16.88
N PRO A 59 -10.50 -1.07 -16.86
CA PRO A 59 -11.52 -1.55 -17.81
C PRO A 59 -12.81 -0.74 -17.83
N ALA A 60 -13.13 -0.07 -16.74
CA ALA A 60 -14.28 0.81 -16.63
C ALA A 60 -13.92 2.09 -15.87
N ALA A 61 -14.61 3.20 -16.19
CA ALA A 61 -14.50 4.46 -15.46
C ALA A 61 -15.16 4.33 -14.10
N VAL A 62 -14.35 4.36 -13.04
CA VAL A 62 -14.79 4.23 -11.65
C VAL A 62 -14.16 5.30 -10.77
N ARG A 63 -14.74 5.50 -9.60
CA ARG A 63 -14.27 6.44 -8.58
C ARG A 63 -14.53 5.90 -7.18
N SER A 64 -13.94 6.55 -6.17
CA SER A 64 -14.19 6.26 -4.74
C SER A 64 -14.00 4.78 -4.38
N GLY A 65 -13.04 4.14 -5.04
CA GLY A 65 -12.72 2.74 -4.83
C GLY A 65 -11.74 2.52 -3.71
N SER A 66 -11.72 1.29 -3.25
CA SER A 66 -10.74 0.74 -2.34
C SER A 66 -9.74 -0.10 -3.13
N GLY A 67 -8.57 -0.33 -2.57
CA GLY A 67 -7.57 -1.17 -3.22
C GLY A 67 -6.45 -1.57 -2.29
N THR A 68 -5.72 -2.60 -2.72
CA THR A 68 -4.52 -3.10 -2.05
C THR A 68 -3.45 -3.39 -3.09
N GLY A 69 -2.19 -3.45 -2.67
CA GLY A 69 -1.11 -3.90 -3.54
C GLY A 69 0.09 -2.99 -3.59
N THR A 70 0.85 -3.20 -4.64
CA THR A 70 2.09 -2.49 -4.97
C THR A 70 2.00 -1.91 -6.39
N GLN A 71 3.04 -1.24 -6.85
CA GLN A 71 3.14 -0.74 -8.23
C GLN A 71 3.09 -1.86 -9.29
N THR A 72 3.51 -3.07 -8.96
CA THR A 72 3.61 -4.19 -9.90
C THR A 72 2.48 -5.20 -9.78
N THR A 73 1.70 -5.14 -8.71
CA THR A 73 0.55 -6.03 -8.48
C THR A 73 -0.44 -5.33 -7.58
N ALA A 74 -1.63 -5.04 -8.09
CA ALA A 74 -2.66 -4.37 -7.31
C ALA A 74 -4.06 -4.94 -7.57
N TYR A 75 -4.96 -4.73 -6.64
CA TYR A 75 -6.34 -5.16 -6.68
C TYR A 75 -7.26 -4.00 -6.31
N SER A 76 -8.23 -3.72 -7.16
CA SER A 76 -9.22 -2.64 -6.97
C SER A 76 -10.61 -3.23 -6.85
N PHE A 77 -11.35 -2.78 -5.84
CA PHE A 77 -12.68 -3.27 -5.48
C PHE A 77 -13.50 -2.21 -4.77
N MET A 78 -14.78 -2.48 -4.52
CA MET A 78 -15.70 -1.57 -3.82
C MET A 78 -15.67 -0.17 -4.42
N VAL A 79 -15.95 -0.09 -5.71
CA VAL A 79 -15.86 1.11 -6.53
C VAL A 79 -17.25 1.69 -6.82
N ARG A 80 -17.30 2.98 -7.15
CA ARG A 80 -18.50 3.63 -7.67
C ARG A 80 -18.36 3.85 -9.18
N GLY A 81 -19.31 3.37 -9.96
CA GLY A 81 -19.51 3.71 -11.36
C GLY A 81 -20.20 5.07 -11.52
N ALA A 82 -20.66 5.39 -12.73
CA ALA A 82 -21.35 6.65 -13.03
C ALA A 82 -22.64 6.81 -12.21
N SER A 83 -23.46 5.75 -12.14
CA SER A 83 -24.76 5.75 -11.47
C SER A 83 -25.02 4.49 -10.62
N SER A 84 -24.02 3.65 -10.42
CA SER A 84 -24.16 2.37 -9.73
C SER A 84 -22.94 2.05 -8.84
N TYR A 85 -23.09 1.04 -8.04
CA TYR A 85 -22.03 0.46 -7.23
C TYR A 85 -21.76 -0.97 -7.73
N PRO A 86 -20.89 -1.14 -8.74
CA PRO A 86 -20.63 -2.44 -9.32
C PRO A 86 -19.96 -3.37 -8.31
N THR A 87 -20.25 -4.67 -8.44
CA THR A 87 -19.58 -5.72 -7.66
C THR A 87 -18.27 -6.20 -8.28
N ALA A 88 -18.05 -5.86 -9.56
CA ALA A 88 -16.85 -6.24 -10.29
C ALA A 88 -15.57 -5.71 -9.64
N THR A 89 -14.56 -6.55 -9.62
CA THR A 89 -13.23 -6.25 -9.11
C THR A 89 -12.19 -6.30 -10.21
N GLN A 90 -11.02 -5.73 -10.01
CA GLN A 90 -10.05 -5.55 -11.06
C GLN A 90 -8.63 -5.83 -10.56
N ASN A 91 -7.87 -6.59 -11.33
CA ASN A 91 -6.49 -6.95 -11.09
C ASN A 91 -5.54 -6.12 -11.95
N TYR A 92 -4.42 -5.71 -11.38
CA TYR A 92 -3.28 -5.12 -12.08
C TYR A 92 -2.07 -6.05 -12.01
N ASN A 93 -1.47 -6.33 -13.15
CA ASN A 93 -0.33 -7.24 -13.28
C ASN A 93 1.03 -6.54 -13.45
N GLY A 94 1.10 -5.25 -13.17
CA GLY A 94 2.30 -4.43 -13.38
C GLY A 94 2.33 -3.71 -14.73
N THR A 95 1.44 -4.07 -15.67
CA THR A 95 1.36 -3.46 -17.01
C THR A 95 -0.05 -3.02 -17.36
N ALA A 96 -1.04 -3.87 -17.09
CA ALA A 96 -2.43 -3.62 -17.47
C ALA A 96 -3.40 -4.04 -16.36
N TRP A 97 -4.58 -3.39 -16.36
CA TRP A 97 -5.71 -3.78 -15.56
C TRP A 97 -6.61 -4.76 -16.33
N SER A 98 -7.14 -5.73 -15.63
CA SER A 98 -8.14 -6.68 -16.15
C SER A 98 -9.25 -6.87 -15.12
N THR A 99 -10.46 -7.19 -15.60
CA THR A 99 -11.56 -7.59 -14.71
C THR A 99 -11.27 -8.96 -14.11
N ASP A 100 -11.38 -9.06 -12.80
CA ASP A 100 -11.28 -10.32 -12.08
C ASP A 100 -12.61 -11.10 -12.21
N PRO A 101 -12.60 -12.42 -12.38
CA PRO A 101 -13.82 -13.22 -12.38
C PRO A 101 -14.55 -13.21 -11.03
N ALA A 102 -13.83 -13.00 -9.92
CA ALA A 102 -14.42 -12.86 -8.61
C ALA A 102 -15.03 -11.46 -8.42
N SER A 103 -16.19 -11.43 -7.78
CA SER A 103 -16.91 -10.19 -7.46
C SER A 103 -17.19 -10.09 -5.98
N ILE A 104 -17.21 -8.88 -5.43
CA ILE A 104 -17.72 -8.68 -4.06
C ILE A 104 -19.21 -9.04 -4.00
N ASN A 105 -19.68 -9.51 -2.86
CA ASN A 105 -21.07 -9.92 -2.68
C ASN A 105 -22.03 -8.72 -2.69
N THR A 106 -21.61 -7.62 -2.11
CA THR A 106 -22.44 -6.42 -2.00
C THR A 106 -21.74 -5.20 -2.60
N GLY A 107 -22.29 -4.67 -3.69
CA GLY A 107 -21.78 -3.47 -4.37
C GLY A 107 -21.82 -2.24 -3.46
N ARG A 108 -20.68 -1.62 -3.23
CA ARG A 108 -20.51 -0.42 -2.39
C ARG A 108 -19.21 0.30 -2.74
N ALA A 109 -19.07 1.53 -2.26
CA ALA A 109 -17.85 2.31 -2.40
C ALA A 109 -17.52 3.05 -1.09
N TYR A 110 -16.44 3.83 -1.08
CA TYR A 110 -16.00 4.57 0.12
C TYR A 110 -15.69 3.67 1.31
N ALA A 111 -15.32 2.42 1.05
CA ALA A 111 -14.98 1.42 2.06
C ALA A 111 -13.51 1.52 2.48
N GLY A 112 -13.21 1.03 3.67
CA GLY A 112 -11.84 0.78 4.08
C GLY A 112 -11.29 -0.50 3.43
N SER A 113 -9.99 -0.59 3.27
CA SER A 113 -9.32 -1.78 2.73
C SER A 113 -8.03 -2.09 3.45
N ALA A 114 -7.69 -3.38 3.50
CA ALA A 114 -6.44 -3.88 4.05
C ALA A 114 -5.99 -5.13 3.30
N GLY A 115 -4.76 -5.58 3.51
CA GLY A 115 -4.25 -6.83 2.98
C GLY A 115 -3.44 -6.67 1.69
N THR A 116 -3.46 -7.73 0.89
CA THR A 116 -2.70 -7.87 -0.36
C THR A 116 -3.63 -8.17 -1.54
N PRO A 117 -3.18 -8.12 -2.79
CA PRO A 117 -4.02 -8.47 -3.96
C PRO A 117 -4.60 -9.89 -3.94
N THR A 118 -3.98 -10.81 -3.22
CA THR A 118 -4.45 -12.21 -3.10
C THR A 118 -5.06 -12.53 -1.73
N ALA A 119 -5.05 -11.58 -0.79
CA ALA A 119 -5.64 -11.71 0.54
C ALA A 119 -6.12 -10.32 0.99
N ALA A 120 -7.18 -9.84 0.35
CA ALA A 120 -7.74 -8.51 0.60
C ALA A 120 -8.88 -8.56 1.62
N LEU A 121 -9.08 -7.47 2.32
CA LEU A 121 -10.21 -7.21 3.19
C LEU A 121 -10.83 -5.88 2.80
N GLY A 122 -12.16 -5.84 2.71
CA GLY A 122 -12.91 -4.62 2.47
C GLY A 122 -14.05 -4.48 3.47
N PHE A 123 -14.14 -3.34 4.16
CA PHE A 123 -15.08 -3.15 5.26
C PHE A 123 -15.73 -1.77 5.27
N GLY A 124 -16.96 -1.75 5.75
CA GLY A 124 -17.81 -0.56 5.71
C GLY A 124 -18.20 -0.17 4.29
N GLY A 125 -18.43 1.11 4.09
CA GLY A 125 -18.77 1.68 2.79
C GLY A 125 -20.17 2.24 2.69
N GLN A 126 -20.52 2.74 1.51
CA GLN A 126 -21.79 3.40 1.21
C GLN A 126 -22.47 2.75 0.03
N ALA A 127 -23.75 2.43 0.19
CA ALA A 127 -24.81 2.15 -0.75
C ALA A 127 -25.94 1.28 -0.15
N PRO A 128 -26.62 1.67 0.90
CA PRO A 128 -26.41 2.73 1.90
C PRO A 128 -25.17 2.52 2.79
N THR A 129 -24.95 3.39 3.80
CA THR A 129 -23.83 3.19 4.75
C THR A 129 -23.93 1.84 5.43
N ARG A 130 -22.83 1.11 5.44
CA ARG A 130 -22.78 -0.30 5.80
C ARG A 130 -21.71 -0.61 6.83
N ASP A 131 -21.93 -1.69 7.54
CA ASP A 131 -21.02 -2.37 8.45
C ASP A 131 -20.42 -3.66 7.85
N ASN A 132 -20.88 -4.07 6.67
CA ASN A 132 -20.40 -5.26 5.97
C ASN A 132 -18.87 -5.32 5.87
N ASN A 133 -18.34 -6.51 6.05
CA ASN A 133 -16.94 -6.83 5.90
C ASN A 133 -16.81 -8.07 5.02
N GLU A 134 -15.97 -8.01 4.00
CA GLU A 134 -15.72 -9.12 3.08
C GLU A 134 -14.22 -9.35 2.93
N SER A 135 -13.81 -10.61 2.90
CA SER A 135 -12.44 -11.04 2.65
C SER A 135 -12.31 -11.76 1.31
N TYR A 136 -11.18 -11.56 0.66
CA TYR A 136 -10.79 -12.21 -0.60
C TYR A 136 -9.66 -13.21 -0.34
N ASP A 137 -9.80 -14.44 -0.79
CA ASP A 137 -8.84 -15.54 -0.60
C ASP A 137 -7.90 -15.76 -1.79
N GLY A 138 -7.96 -14.89 -2.81
CA GLY A 138 -7.26 -15.03 -4.07
C GLY A 138 -8.10 -15.63 -5.20
N SER A 139 -9.33 -16.07 -4.89
CA SER A 139 -10.25 -16.68 -5.86
C SER A 139 -11.70 -16.26 -5.67
N SER A 140 -12.12 -15.96 -4.45
CA SER A 140 -13.51 -15.62 -4.10
C SER A 140 -13.60 -14.64 -2.94
N TRP A 141 -14.71 -13.92 -2.89
CA TRP A 141 -15.07 -13.05 -1.78
C TRP A 141 -16.04 -13.76 -0.83
N SER A 142 -15.83 -13.60 0.46
CA SER A 142 -16.65 -14.18 1.52
C SER A 142 -16.98 -13.13 2.58
N GLU A 143 -18.23 -13.13 3.03
CA GLU A 143 -18.67 -12.28 4.15
C GLU A 143 -17.93 -12.66 5.44
N GLN A 144 -17.58 -11.66 6.21
CA GLN A 144 -16.94 -11.76 7.51
C GLN A 144 -17.77 -11.04 8.58
N ALA A 145 -17.34 -11.14 9.83
CA ALA A 145 -17.98 -10.40 10.92
C ALA A 145 -17.99 -8.89 10.61
N GLU A 146 -19.13 -8.27 10.79
CA GLU A 146 -19.36 -6.85 10.54
C GLU A 146 -18.50 -5.96 11.44
N ILE A 147 -18.21 -4.73 10.99
CA ILE A 147 -17.60 -3.72 11.86
C ILE A 147 -18.64 -3.21 12.85
N ASN A 148 -18.20 -2.82 14.05
CA ASN A 148 -19.09 -2.46 15.17
C ASN A 148 -20.06 -1.29 14.87
N THR A 149 -19.72 -0.43 13.95
CA THR A 149 -20.53 0.73 13.58
C THR A 149 -20.48 0.94 12.08
N ALA A 150 -21.63 0.94 11.43
CA ALA A 150 -21.76 1.24 9.99
C ALA A 150 -21.16 2.61 9.70
N ARG A 151 -20.22 2.67 8.77
CA ARG A 151 -19.55 3.92 8.35
C ARG A 151 -18.96 3.81 6.95
N HIS A 152 -18.73 4.95 6.35
CA HIS A 152 -18.06 5.08 5.05
C HIS A 152 -16.94 6.13 5.13
N ASN A 153 -16.16 6.31 4.06
CA ASN A 153 -14.94 7.14 4.04
C ASN A 153 -13.91 6.68 5.09
N ILE A 154 -13.80 5.37 5.30
CA ILE A 154 -12.89 4.78 6.27
C ILE A 154 -11.51 4.66 5.65
N VAL A 155 -10.48 5.05 6.38
CA VAL A 155 -9.10 4.69 6.06
C VAL A 155 -8.82 3.29 6.59
N GLY A 156 -8.46 2.37 5.69
CA GLY A 156 -8.07 1.01 6.05
C GLY A 156 -6.56 0.81 5.94
N MET A 157 -6.00 0.01 6.81
CA MET A 157 -4.59 -0.36 6.80
C MET A 157 -4.36 -1.71 7.49
N GLY A 158 -3.19 -2.31 7.27
CA GLY A 158 -2.82 -3.58 7.87
C GLY A 158 -2.92 -4.77 6.90
N THR A 159 -3.06 -5.95 7.46
CA THR A 159 -3.23 -7.21 6.72
C THR A 159 -4.69 -7.67 6.75
N GLN A 160 -5.05 -8.68 5.96
CA GLN A 160 -6.39 -9.27 5.99
C GLN A 160 -6.79 -9.75 7.40
N THR A 161 -5.85 -10.32 8.16
CA THR A 161 -6.10 -10.91 9.48
C THR A 161 -5.84 -9.95 10.64
N ALA A 162 -5.22 -8.80 10.38
CA ALA A 162 -4.89 -7.78 11.36
C ALA A 162 -5.09 -6.39 10.73
N ALA A 163 -6.34 -6.03 10.48
CA ALA A 163 -6.73 -4.77 9.88
C ALA A 163 -7.09 -3.72 10.93
N LEU A 164 -6.81 -2.48 10.61
CA LEU A 164 -7.25 -1.30 11.36
C LEU A 164 -8.09 -0.41 10.45
N GLY A 165 -9.29 -0.07 10.91
CA GLY A 165 -10.14 0.95 10.31
C GLY A 165 -10.13 2.22 11.15
N ALA A 166 -9.86 3.37 10.54
CA ALA A 166 -9.80 4.64 11.24
C ALA A 166 -10.69 5.70 10.58
N GLY A 167 -11.33 6.52 11.39
CA GLY A 167 -12.18 7.63 10.93
C GLY A 167 -13.47 7.15 10.24
N GLY A 168 -13.89 7.90 9.24
CA GLY A 168 -15.11 7.69 8.50
C GLY A 168 -16.33 8.39 9.11
N GLU A 169 -17.41 8.39 8.33
CA GLU A 169 -18.69 8.96 8.70
C GLU A 169 -19.68 7.85 9.04
N ALA A 170 -20.26 7.89 10.22
CA ALA A 170 -21.42 7.08 10.59
C ALA A 170 -22.73 7.81 10.21
N PRO A 171 -23.80 7.11 9.85
CA PRO A 171 -25.10 7.75 9.68
C PRO A 171 -25.51 8.44 11.01
N PRO A 172 -26.24 9.56 10.96
CA PRO A 172 -26.78 10.15 12.17
C PRO A 172 -27.63 9.10 12.89
N ILE A 173 -27.47 9.00 14.21
CA ILE A 173 -28.35 8.15 15.03
C ILE A 173 -29.75 8.79 14.92
N THR A 174 -30.60 8.18 14.10
CA THR A 174 -32.01 8.59 14.00
C THR A 174 -32.72 8.08 15.23
N GLY A 175 -32.89 8.92 16.25
CA GLY A 175 -33.58 8.52 17.47
C GLY A 175 -33.50 9.50 18.64
N ASP A 176 -32.63 10.49 18.59
CA ASP A 176 -32.59 11.57 19.58
C ASP A 176 -33.42 12.75 19.09
N THR A 177 -34.72 12.69 19.29
CA THR A 177 -35.65 13.85 19.30
C THR A 177 -36.21 13.99 20.71
#